data_111a8c2b745bb3cde1009fe512e487df
#
_entry.id   111a8c2b745bb3cde1009fe512e487df
#
_cell.length_a   1.000
_cell.length_b   1.000
_cell.length_c   1.000
_cell.angle_alpha   90.00
_cell.angle_beta   90.00
_cell.angle_gamma   90.00
#
_symmetry.space_group_name_H-M   'P 1'
#
loop_
_entity.id
_entity.type
_entity.pdbx_description
1 polymer ?
#
loop_
_entity_poly.entity_id
_entity_poly.type
_entity_poly.pdbx_seq_one_letter_code
_entity_poly.pdbx_strand_id
1 'polypeptide(L)'
;MKKLILGSLVAATLVALPVAARTSVDFFVNVGPPPLRYEYVPAPRAGFAWLPGYWDWRHGRYHWVRGHWSRHRAGYLYQPVRWVGYGGRYYRKGGWRDADRDGVPNRYDRAPRNPYWR
;
A
#
# COMPACT_ATOMS: atom_id res chain seq x y z
N MET A 1 26.74 -18.13 62.47
CA MET A 1 26.20 -17.00 61.71
C MET A 1 25.68 -17.51 60.39
N LYS A 2 24.42 -17.40 60.26
CA LYS A 2 23.74 -17.81 59.04
C LYS A 2 23.59 -16.58 58.14
N LYS A 3 24.31 -16.60 57.03
CA LYS A 3 24.11 -15.59 56.04
C LYS A 3 23.01 -16.03 55.11
N LEU A 4 21.88 -15.35 55.21
CA LEU A 4 20.79 -15.49 54.28
C LEU A 4 21.15 -14.70 52.99
N ILE A 5 21.49 -15.44 51.99
CA ILE A 5 21.61 -14.85 50.65
C ILE A 5 20.20 -14.83 50.08
N LEU A 6 19.54 -13.70 50.18
CA LEU A 6 18.33 -13.44 49.41
C LEU A 6 18.75 -13.22 47.97
N GLY A 7 18.69 -14.30 47.20
CA GLY A 7 18.74 -14.17 45.78
C GLY A 7 17.53 -13.43 45.31
N SER A 8 17.72 -12.18 45.03
CA SER A 8 16.70 -11.39 44.34
C SER A 8 16.55 -11.96 42.94
N LEU A 9 15.52 -12.78 42.76
CA LEU A 9 15.09 -13.21 41.45
C LEU A 9 14.40 -12.02 40.79
N VAL A 10 15.16 -11.25 40.07
CA VAL A 10 14.58 -10.25 39.15
C VAL A 10 13.95 -11.03 38.00
N ALA A 11 12.68 -11.32 38.14
CA ALA A 11 11.90 -11.77 37.01
C ALA A 11 11.81 -10.60 36.04
N ALA A 12 12.68 -10.61 35.06
CA ALA A 12 12.51 -9.73 33.92
C ALA A 12 11.27 -10.17 33.17
N THR A 13 10.15 -9.58 33.51
CA THR A 13 8.94 -9.70 32.71
C THR A 13 9.22 -9.02 31.38
N LEU A 14 9.57 -9.82 30.41
CA LEU A 14 9.60 -9.36 29.03
C LEU A 14 8.14 -9.08 28.64
N VAL A 15 7.74 -7.83 28.73
CA VAL A 15 6.47 -7.41 28.18
C VAL A 15 6.67 -7.40 26.66
N ALA A 16 6.26 -8.47 26.01
CA ALA A 16 6.10 -8.47 24.58
C ALA A 16 5.00 -7.46 24.24
N LEU A 17 5.40 -6.27 23.84
CA LEU A 17 4.46 -5.28 23.30
C LEU A 17 3.81 -5.91 22.06
N PRO A 18 2.48 -6.00 22.01
CA PRO A 18 1.84 -6.45 20.81
C PRO A 18 2.23 -5.50 19.67
N VAL A 19 2.85 -6.04 18.63
CA VAL A 19 3.14 -5.31 17.39
C VAL A 19 1.84 -5.10 16.63
N ALA A 20 0.81 -4.61 17.30
CA ALA A 20 -0.48 -4.33 16.70
C ALA A 20 -0.55 -2.92 16.08
N ALA A 21 0.42 -2.08 16.35
CA ALA A 21 0.55 -0.83 15.68
C ALA A 21 1.21 -1.10 14.32
N ARG A 22 0.40 -1.41 13.33
CA ARG A 22 0.75 -1.10 11.96
C ARG A 22 0.85 0.42 11.88
N THR A 23 1.98 0.95 12.29
CA THR A 23 2.39 2.25 11.80
C THR A 23 2.53 2.09 10.30
N SER A 24 1.48 2.43 9.58
CA SER A 24 1.63 2.73 8.18
C SER A 24 2.57 3.93 8.12
N VAL A 25 3.86 3.65 7.99
CA VAL A 25 4.82 4.71 7.68
C VAL A 25 4.42 5.18 6.30
N ASP A 26 3.74 6.31 6.25
CA ASP A 26 3.40 6.94 4.98
C ASP A 26 4.71 7.27 4.27
N PHE A 27 5.01 6.47 3.26
CA PHE A 27 6.18 6.72 2.43
C PHE A 27 5.99 8.01 1.67
N PHE A 28 6.93 8.90 1.77
CA PHE A 28 6.92 10.17 1.07
C PHE A 28 8.28 10.49 0.47
N VAL A 29 8.27 11.35 -0.54
CA VAL A 29 9.45 11.86 -1.21
C VAL A 29 9.45 13.38 -1.10
N ASN A 30 10.62 13.96 -0.87
CA ASN A 30 10.76 15.42 -0.75
C ASN A 30 10.89 16.15 -2.09
N VAL A 31 10.97 15.43 -3.18
CA VAL A 31 11.11 15.97 -4.53
C VAL A 31 9.87 15.65 -5.33
N GLY A 32 9.29 16.67 -5.96
CA GLY A 32 8.12 16.47 -6.82
C GLY A 32 8.44 15.64 -8.08
N PRO A 33 7.46 14.88 -8.58
CA PRO A 33 7.64 14.10 -9.79
C PRO A 33 7.80 15.01 -11.01
N PRO A 34 8.49 14.55 -12.05
CA PRO A 34 8.48 15.23 -13.34
C PRO A 34 7.06 15.31 -13.92
N PRO A 35 6.79 16.16 -14.90
CA PRO A 35 5.51 16.16 -15.60
C PRO A 35 5.17 14.79 -16.16
N LEU A 36 3.88 14.44 -16.13
CA LEU A 36 3.42 13.18 -16.72
C LEU A 36 3.76 13.12 -18.20
N ARG A 37 4.21 11.97 -18.65
CA ARG A 37 4.45 11.72 -20.06
C ARG A 37 3.13 11.38 -20.75
N TYR A 38 2.93 11.95 -21.92
CA TYR A 38 1.80 11.59 -22.76
C TYR A 38 2.03 10.22 -23.37
N GLU A 39 1.05 9.34 -23.24
CA GLU A 39 1.03 8.04 -23.90
C GLU A 39 -0.31 7.82 -24.57
N TYR A 40 -0.29 7.14 -25.70
CA TYR A 40 -1.50 6.72 -26.38
C TYR A 40 -2.27 5.69 -25.52
N VAL A 41 -3.56 5.95 -25.29
CA VAL A 41 -4.45 5.01 -24.59
C VAL A 41 -5.07 4.09 -25.62
N PRO A 42 -4.78 2.78 -25.59
CA PRO A 42 -5.34 1.86 -26.58
C PRO A 42 -6.84 1.63 -26.34
N ALA A 43 -7.52 1.11 -27.37
CA ALA A 43 -8.90 0.71 -27.27
C ALA A 43 -9.11 -0.34 -26.16
N PRO A 44 -10.28 -0.37 -25.50
CA PRO A 44 -10.55 -1.36 -24.46
C PRO A 44 -10.32 -2.80 -24.93
N ARG A 45 -9.78 -3.61 -24.05
CA ARG A 45 -9.50 -5.03 -24.30
C ARG A 45 -10.23 -5.88 -23.25
N ALA A 46 -11.09 -6.78 -23.71
CA ALA A 46 -11.87 -7.65 -22.83
C ALA A 46 -10.94 -8.48 -21.88
N GLY A 47 -11.29 -8.54 -20.60
CA GLY A 47 -10.53 -9.26 -19.58
C GLY A 47 -9.25 -8.58 -19.11
N PHE A 48 -8.94 -7.39 -19.61
CA PHE A 48 -7.76 -6.63 -19.25
C PHE A 48 -8.10 -5.20 -18.85
N ALA A 49 -7.31 -4.64 -17.94
CA ALA A 49 -7.33 -3.24 -17.60
C ALA A 49 -6.09 -2.56 -18.16
N TRP A 50 -6.26 -1.38 -18.75
CA TRP A 50 -5.14 -0.54 -19.10
C TRP A 50 -4.64 0.20 -17.87
N LEU A 51 -3.39 0.00 -17.52
CA LEU A 51 -2.71 0.69 -16.45
C LEU A 51 -1.91 1.84 -17.07
N PRO A 52 -2.35 3.09 -16.90
CA PRO A 52 -1.61 4.23 -17.46
C PRO A 52 -0.19 4.32 -16.91
N GLY A 53 0.70 4.86 -17.71
CA GLY A 53 2.07 5.13 -17.29
C GLY A 53 2.12 6.08 -16.09
N TYR A 54 3.13 5.91 -15.26
CA TYR A 54 3.32 6.72 -14.06
C TYR A 54 4.78 6.81 -13.66
N TRP A 55 5.09 7.77 -12.81
CA TRP A 55 6.38 7.88 -12.17
C TRP A 55 6.44 6.97 -10.95
N ASP A 56 7.47 6.13 -10.89
CA ASP A 56 7.79 5.30 -9.73
C ASP A 56 9.07 5.81 -9.07
N TRP A 57 9.16 5.69 -7.76
CA TRP A 57 10.34 6.11 -7.02
C TRP A 57 11.17 4.89 -6.67
N ARG A 58 12.37 4.80 -7.23
CA ARG A 58 13.32 3.73 -6.97
C ARG A 58 14.75 4.26 -6.95
N HIS A 59 15.55 3.76 -6.03
CA HIS A 59 16.98 4.14 -5.95
C HIS A 59 17.21 5.65 -5.91
N GLY A 60 16.39 6.39 -5.14
CA GLY A 60 16.55 7.82 -4.93
C GLY A 60 16.15 8.71 -6.11
N ARG A 61 15.39 8.20 -7.06
CA ARG A 61 14.92 8.97 -8.22
C ARG A 61 13.63 8.45 -8.83
N TYR A 62 12.98 9.29 -9.62
CA TYR A 62 11.81 8.91 -10.39
C TYR A 62 12.18 8.12 -11.64
N HIS A 63 11.46 7.04 -11.88
CA HIS A 63 11.53 6.21 -13.08
C HIS A 63 10.17 6.15 -13.74
N TRP A 64 10.11 6.35 -15.05
CA TRP A 64 8.86 6.21 -15.77
C TRP A 64 8.52 4.73 -16.00
N VAL A 65 7.35 4.33 -15.55
CA VAL A 65 6.75 3.04 -15.84
C VAL A 65 5.76 3.25 -16.97
N ARG A 66 5.98 2.61 -18.12
CA ARG A 66 5.08 2.70 -19.27
C ARG A 66 3.72 2.11 -18.96
N GLY A 67 2.68 2.69 -19.55
CA GLY A 67 1.35 2.10 -19.56
C GLY A 67 1.40 0.68 -20.13
N HIS A 68 0.61 -0.21 -19.56
CA HIS A 68 0.59 -1.61 -19.97
C HIS A 68 -0.75 -2.27 -19.63
N TRP A 69 -1.01 -3.38 -20.30
CA TRP A 69 -2.17 -4.22 -20.00
C TRP A 69 -1.91 -5.11 -18.78
N SER A 70 -2.91 -5.20 -17.94
CA SER A 70 -2.94 -6.15 -16.82
C SER A 70 -4.26 -6.89 -16.82
N ARG A 71 -4.24 -8.15 -16.44
CA ARG A 71 -5.48 -8.90 -16.28
C ARG A 71 -6.35 -8.29 -15.18
N HIS A 72 -7.65 -8.26 -15.42
CA HIS A 72 -8.59 -7.88 -14.37
C HIS A 72 -8.42 -8.76 -13.14
N ARG A 73 -8.45 -8.13 -11.99
CA ARG A 73 -8.51 -8.81 -10.69
C ARG A 73 -9.94 -8.74 -10.20
N ALA A 74 -10.59 -9.90 -10.10
CA ALA A 74 -11.97 -9.97 -9.62
C ALA A 74 -12.13 -9.28 -8.26
N GLY A 75 -13.09 -8.36 -8.16
CA GLY A 75 -13.34 -7.59 -6.95
C GLY A 75 -12.34 -6.49 -6.63
N TYR A 76 -11.38 -6.22 -7.50
CA TYR A 76 -10.46 -5.08 -7.36
C TYR A 76 -10.72 -4.03 -8.43
N LEU A 77 -10.49 -2.79 -8.08
CA LEU A 77 -10.47 -1.65 -8.99
C LEU A 77 -9.05 -1.08 -9.06
N TYR A 78 -8.63 -0.76 -10.25
CA TYR A 78 -7.37 -0.06 -10.44
C TYR A 78 -7.60 1.44 -10.50
N GLN A 79 -6.86 2.17 -9.68
CA GLN A 79 -6.80 3.62 -9.75
C GLN A 79 -5.43 4.03 -10.30
N PRO A 80 -5.36 4.91 -11.30
CA PRO A 80 -4.07 5.36 -11.83
C PRO A 80 -3.16 5.87 -10.70
N VAL A 81 -1.91 5.49 -10.75
CA VAL A 81 -0.90 5.93 -9.78
C VAL A 81 -0.58 7.40 -10.05
N ARG A 82 -0.59 8.19 -9.00
CA ARG A 82 -0.23 9.61 -9.01
C ARG A 82 0.49 9.99 -7.75
N TRP A 83 1.23 11.06 -7.80
CA TRP A 83 1.87 11.67 -6.65
C TRP A 83 1.10 12.92 -6.23
N VAL A 84 0.81 13.03 -4.96
CA VAL A 84 0.08 14.16 -4.37
C VAL A 84 1.01 14.88 -3.42
N GLY A 85 1.23 16.17 -3.67
CA GLY A 85 2.04 17.02 -2.82
C GLY A 85 1.24 17.61 -1.66
N TYR A 86 1.83 17.56 -0.46
CA TYR A 86 1.31 18.22 0.72
C TYR A 86 2.47 18.58 1.66
N GLY A 87 2.56 19.85 2.05
CA GLY A 87 3.58 20.31 2.99
C GLY A 87 5.02 20.05 2.55
N GLY A 88 5.33 20.18 1.25
CA GLY A 88 6.65 19.91 0.69
C GLY A 88 6.98 18.42 0.54
N ARG A 89 6.04 17.56 0.83
CA ARG A 89 6.17 16.10 0.70
C ARG A 89 5.24 15.59 -0.38
N TYR A 90 5.68 14.54 -1.07
CA TYR A 90 4.90 13.91 -2.13
C TYR A 90 4.58 12.48 -1.77
N TYR A 91 3.31 12.13 -1.85
CA TYR A 91 2.77 10.83 -1.47
C TYR A 91 2.23 10.11 -2.69
N ARG A 92 2.59 8.85 -2.83
CA ARG A 92 2.05 8.00 -3.89
C ARG A 92 0.63 7.57 -3.57
N LYS A 93 -0.29 7.79 -4.50
CA LYS A 93 -1.68 7.35 -4.42
C LYS A 93 -2.01 6.49 -5.64
N GLY A 94 -2.99 5.62 -5.50
CA GLY A 94 -3.46 4.76 -6.58
C GLY A 94 -2.97 3.32 -6.47
N GLY A 95 -3.16 2.57 -7.54
CA GLY A 95 -2.92 1.13 -7.62
C GLY A 95 -4.20 0.30 -7.49
N TRP A 96 -4.04 -0.99 -7.35
CA TRP A 96 -5.16 -1.90 -7.12
C TRP A 96 -5.75 -1.71 -5.74
N ARG A 97 -7.06 -1.58 -5.68
CA ARG A 97 -7.79 -1.41 -4.43
C ARG A 97 -8.96 -2.38 -4.35
N ASP A 98 -9.29 -2.74 -3.12
CA ASP A 98 -10.52 -3.47 -2.82
C ASP A 98 -11.73 -2.66 -3.31
N ALA A 99 -12.64 -3.31 -4.04
CA ALA A 99 -13.73 -2.61 -4.73
C ALA A 99 -14.73 -1.96 -3.77
N ASP A 100 -14.99 -2.55 -2.61
CA ASP A 100 -15.98 -2.05 -1.64
C ASP A 100 -15.38 -1.55 -0.32
N ARG A 101 -14.08 -1.75 -0.11
CA ARG A 101 -13.36 -1.30 1.09
C ARG A 101 -13.88 -1.84 2.41
N ASP A 102 -14.47 -3.03 2.42
CA ASP A 102 -15.00 -3.64 3.64
C ASP A 102 -13.93 -4.28 4.53
N GLY A 103 -12.69 -4.26 4.11
CA GLY A 103 -11.56 -4.86 4.81
C GLY A 103 -11.40 -6.35 4.61
N VAL A 104 -12.28 -6.99 3.81
CA VAL A 104 -12.14 -8.38 3.39
C VAL A 104 -11.49 -8.42 2.01
N PRO A 105 -10.35 -9.11 1.86
CA PRO A 105 -9.76 -9.28 0.54
C PRO A 105 -10.75 -9.92 -0.42
N ASN A 106 -10.93 -9.33 -1.60
CA ASN A 106 -11.97 -9.72 -2.55
C ASN A 106 -11.96 -11.22 -2.92
N ARG A 107 -10.82 -11.89 -2.87
CA ARG A 107 -10.73 -13.32 -3.12
C ARG A 107 -11.46 -14.18 -2.08
N TYR A 108 -11.72 -13.64 -0.91
CA TYR A 108 -12.44 -14.28 0.20
C TYR A 108 -13.81 -13.68 0.44
N ASP A 109 -14.13 -12.60 -0.23
CA ASP A 109 -15.37 -11.90 -0.09
C ASP A 109 -16.42 -12.48 -1.04
N ARG A 110 -17.57 -12.83 -0.49
CA ARG A 110 -18.71 -13.34 -1.28
C ARG A 110 -19.43 -12.27 -2.09
N ALA A 111 -19.29 -11.03 -1.67
CA ALA A 111 -19.92 -9.89 -2.32
C ALA A 111 -18.95 -8.71 -2.42
N PRO A 112 -17.91 -8.80 -3.29
CA PRO A 112 -16.79 -7.86 -3.32
C PRO A 112 -17.15 -6.40 -3.61
N ARG A 113 -18.40 -6.12 -3.92
CA ARG A 113 -18.91 -4.76 -4.16
C ARG A 113 -19.96 -4.34 -3.13
N ASN A 114 -20.21 -5.15 -2.14
CA ASN A 114 -21.18 -4.88 -1.10
C ASN A 114 -20.51 -4.90 0.28
N PRO A 115 -20.26 -3.75 0.90
CA PRO A 115 -19.55 -3.66 2.17
C PRO A 115 -20.31 -4.23 3.36
N TYR A 116 -21.60 -4.54 3.18
CA TYR A 116 -22.44 -5.10 4.24
C TYR A 116 -22.45 -6.65 4.27
N TRP A 117 -21.85 -7.27 3.27
CA TRP A 117 -21.72 -8.73 3.19
C TRP A 117 -20.24 -9.12 3.25
N ARG A 118 -19.91 -9.92 4.25
CA ARG A 118 -18.55 -10.44 4.47
C ARG A 118 -18.49 -11.95 4.36
#